data_4f43597a6e5abbc7e32dcb6911577cd5
#
_entry.id   4f43597a6e5abbc7e32dcb6911577cd5
#
_cell.length_a   1.000
_cell.length_b   1.000
_cell.length_c   1.000
_cell.angle_alpha   90.00
_cell.angle_beta   90.00
_cell.angle_gamma   90.00
#
_symmetry.space_group_name_H-M   'P 1'
#
loop_
_entity.id
_entity.type
_entity.pdbx_description
1 polymer ?
#
loop_
_entity_poly.entity_id
_entity_poly.type
_entity_poly.pdbx_seq_one_letter_code
_entity_poly.pdbx_strand_id
1 'polypeptide(L)'
;MSGGLLLTCSKYNPKPLAEEILTEITFLDPRERLHFSFRTTPFRKFVIFLLGAFFKTIMKLEVHGLQNLPSDGGAVLAANHVTNFDVIPMQLSIPRPIFFMGKASLFKIPVFEAAIRDLGAFPVYRGEKDEWALRHAARVLENGQVLGMFPEGTRSKGRGLSVAKTGSARLALDANCPIVPMAVVGTDNFFKHFPHRTAVTIQILPPILPKPGETPLALMDRVMFALAKELPADMRGVYAEVPKGFE
;
A
#
# COMPACT_ATOMS: atom_id res chain seq x y z
N MET A 1 -0.77 -47.67 62.91
CA MET A 1 -1.78 -46.79 62.30
C MET A 1 -1.16 -46.19 61.03
N SER A 2 -1.42 -46.85 59.93
CA SER A 2 -0.88 -46.43 58.59
C SER A 2 -1.95 -45.72 57.82
N GLY A 3 -1.73 -44.41 57.61
CA GLY A 3 -2.58 -43.60 56.77
C GLY A 3 -2.04 -43.51 55.34
N GLY A 4 -2.67 -44.27 54.46
CA GLY A 4 -2.33 -44.24 53.04
C GLY A 4 -2.88 -42.99 52.34
N LEU A 5 -2.01 -42.23 51.75
CA LEU A 5 -2.34 -41.06 50.92
C LEU A 5 -2.67 -41.57 49.51
N LEU A 6 -3.96 -41.58 49.17
CA LEU A 6 -4.43 -41.83 47.80
C LEU A 6 -4.21 -40.59 46.94
N LEU A 7 -3.16 -40.63 46.11
CA LEU A 7 -2.95 -39.68 45.03
C LEU A 7 -3.98 -39.97 43.92
N THR A 8 -5.00 -39.12 43.79
CA THR A 8 -5.90 -39.14 42.64
C THR A 8 -5.16 -38.62 41.43
N CYS A 9 -4.83 -39.50 40.51
CA CYS A 9 -4.29 -39.16 39.21
C CYS A 9 -5.36 -38.40 38.40
N SER A 10 -5.19 -37.11 38.22
CA SER A 10 -6.03 -36.28 37.34
C SER A 10 -5.93 -36.82 35.92
N LYS A 11 -7.04 -37.25 35.35
CA LYS A 11 -7.12 -37.74 33.97
C LYS A 11 -6.79 -36.57 33.03
N TYR A 12 -5.55 -36.51 32.59
CA TYR A 12 -5.17 -35.72 31.42
C TYR A 12 -5.90 -36.30 30.21
N ASN A 13 -6.83 -35.53 29.63
CA ASN A 13 -7.52 -35.87 28.41
C ASN A 13 -6.94 -34.96 27.29
N PRO A 14 -5.93 -35.43 26.55
CA PRO A 14 -5.42 -34.64 25.43
C PRO A 14 -6.54 -34.58 24.38
N LYS A 15 -6.94 -33.37 24.01
CA LYS A 15 -7.76 -33.17 22.81
C LYS A 15 -7.09 -33.95 21.66
N PRO A 16 -7.84 -34.70 20.86
CA PRO A 16 -7.24 -35.43 19.76
C PRO A 16 -6.54 -34.48 18.81
N LEU A 17 -5.33 -34.80 18.43
CA LEU A 17 -4.46 -34.04 17.53
C LEU A 17 -5.20 -33.59 16.26
N ALA A 18 -6.18 -34.40 15.83
CA ALA A 18 -7.04 -34.10 14.70
C ALA A 18 -7.98 -32.89 14.92
N GLU A 19 -8.49 -32.66 16.14
CA GLU A 19 -9.31 -31.48 16.45
C GLU A 19 -8.46 -30.22 16.53
N GLU A 20 -7.23 -30.30 17.02
CA GLU A 20 -6.29 -29.18 17.05
C GLU A 20 -5.84 -28.79 15.64
N ILE A 21 -5.53 -29.78 14.79
CA ILE A 21 -5.19 -29.58 13.36
C ILE A 21 -6.39 -29.06 12.58
N LEU A 22 -7.61 -29.57 12.83
CA LEU A 22 -8.83 -29.07 12.19
C LEU A 22 -9.16 -27.64 12.64
N THR A 23 -8.87 -27.26 13.88
CA THR A 23 -9.06 -25.89 14.38
C THR A 23 -8.04 -24.94 13.75
N GLU A 24 -6.78 -25.34 13.60
CA GLU A 24 -5.76 -24.55 12.87
C GLU A 24 -6.10 -24.40 11.38
N ILE A 25 -6.59 -25.44 10.72
CA ILE A 25 -6.98 -25.39 9.30
C ILE A 25 -8.21 -24.49 9.08
N THR A 26 -9.10 -24.41 10.08
CA THR A 26 -10.34 -23.60 9.96
C THR A 26 -10.08 -22.11 10.14
N PHE A 27 -8.95 -21.71 10.72
CA PHE A 27 -8.55 -20.32 10.92
C PHE A 27 -7.57 -19.77 9.89
N LEU A 28 -7.18 -20.54 8.86
CA LEU A 28 -6.36 -20.01 7.77
C LEU A 28 -7.19 -19.06 6.92
N ASP A 29 -6.73 -17.82 6.82
CA ASP A 29 -7.34 -16.81 5.97
C ASP A 29 -7.48 -17.37 4.53
N PRO A 30 -8.67 -17.33 3.91
CA PRO A 30 -8.87 -17.86 2.55
C PRO A 30 -7.89 -17.31 1.51
N ARG A 31 -7.34 -16.12 1.76
CA ARG A 31 -6.33 -15.46 0.91
C ARG A 31 -4.97 -16.17 0.92
N GLU A 32 -4.65 -16.97 1.94
CA GLU A 32 -3.42 -17.79 1.97
C GLU A 32 -3.42 -18.85 0.87
N ARG A 33 -4.59 -19.25 0.37
CA ARG A 33 -4.72 -20.20 -0.75
C ARG A 33 -4.45 -19.56 -2.11
N LEU A 34 -4.44 -18.23 -2.17
CA LEU A 34 -4.18 -17.48 -3.39
C LEU A 34 -2.68 -17.20 -3.51
N HIS A 35 -2.13 -17.43 -4.68
CA HIS A 35 -0.75 -17.09 -4.95
C HIS A 35 -0.63 -15.62 -5.36
N PHE A 36 0.10 -14.83 -4.56
CA PHE A 36 0.46 -13.45 -4.87
C PHE A 36 1.95 -13.39 -5.21
N SER A 37 2.27 -13.11 -6.46
CA SER A 37 3.66 -13.04 -6.91
C SER A 37 4.33 -11.75 -6.41
N PHE A 38 5.55 -11.88 -5.87
CA PHE A 38 6.42 -10.74 -5.56
C PHE A 38 7.35 -10.38 -6.72
N ARG A 39 7.22 -11.04 -7.88
CA ARG A 39 8.04 -10.80 -9.05
C ARG A 39 7.19 -10.31 -10.22
N THR A 40 7.83 -9.57 -11.12
CA THR A 40 7.18 -9.15 -12.36
C THR A 40 7.05 -10.33 -13.32
N THR A 41 5.81 -10.66 -13.70
CA THR A 41 5.52 -11.69 -14.69
C THR A 41 5.59 -11.12 -16.12
N PRO A 42 5.81 -11.95 -17.16
CA PRO A 42 5.69 -11.52 -18.56
C PRO A 42 4.30 -10.94 -18.87
N PHE A 43 3.25 -11.53 -18.33
CA PHE A 43 1.87 -11.06 -18.47
C PHE A 43 1.70 -9.66 -17.86
N ARG A 44 2.25 -9.41 -16.66
CA ARG A 44 2.26 -8.08 -16.03
C ARG A 44 2.93 -7.04 -16.93
N LYS A 45 4.11 -7.35 -17.49
CA LYS A 45 4.82 -6.46 -18.41
C LYS A 45 3.96 -6.12 -19.64
N PHE A 46 3.31 -7.13 -20.21
CA PHE A 46 2.43 -6.96 -21.36
C PHE A 46 1.22 -6.09 -21.05
N VAL A 47 0.54 -6.32 -19.92
CA VAL A 47 -0.62 -5.52 -19.49
C VAL A 47 -0.20 -4.08 -19.20
N ILE A 48 0.93 -3.86 -18.52
CA ILE A 48 1.45 -2.49 -18.26
C ILE A 48 1.79 -1.80 -19.59
N PHE A 49 2.35 -2.51 -20.55
CA PHE A 49 2.62 -1.97 -21.90
C PHE A 49 1.33 -1.55 -22.60
N LEU A 50 0.31 -2.40 -22.63
CA LEU A 50 -0.99 -2.08 -23.24
C LEU A 50 -1.68 -0.90 -22.53
N LEU A 51 -1.71 -0.89 -21.19
CA LEU A 51 -2.23 0.23 -20.42
C LEU A 51 -1.44 1.49 -20.72
N GLY A 52 -0.12 1.42 -20.77
CA GLY A 52 0.73 2.55 -21.12
C GLY A 52 0.43 3.09 -22.53
N ALA A 53 0.27 2.22 -23.52
CA ALA A 53 -0.10 2.61 -24.88
C ALA A 53 -1.46 3.30 -24.91
N PHE A 54 -2.47 2.73 -24.24
CA PHE A 54 -3.81 3.32 -24.15
C PHE A 54 -3.78 4.67 -23.42
N PHE A 55 -3.17 4.73 -22.21
CA PHE A 55 -3.17 5.97 -21.42
C PHE A 55 -2.35 7.08 -22.06
N LYS A 56 -1.34 6.77 -22.88
CA LYS A 56 -0.63 7.79 -23.71
C LYS A 56 -1.54 8.50 -24.71
N THR A 57 -2.67 7.93 -25.10
CA THR A 57 -3.64 8.56 -26.01
C THR A 57 -4.50 9.60 -25.30
N ILE A 58 -4.75 9.45 -23.99
CA ILE A 58 -5.64 10.30 -23.21
C ILE A 58 -4.93 11.15 -22.16
N MET A 59 -3.65 10.87 -21.90
CA MET A 59 -2.85 11.50 -20.84
C MET A 59 -1.51 11.99 -21.38
N LYS A 60 -1.10 13.19 -20.99
CA LYS A 60 0.26 13.69 -21.08
C LYS A 60 0.88 13.55 -19.70
N LEU A 61 1.68 12.49 -19.50
CA LEU A 61 2.35 12.20 -18.23
C LEU A 61 3.69 12.95 -18.17
N GLU A 62 3.85 13.78 -17.14
CA GLU A 62 5.10 14.44 -16.78
C GLU A 62 5.60 13.86 -15.46
N VAL A 63 6.85 13.40 -15.44
CA VAL A 63 7.46 12.73 -14.28
C VAL A 63 8.70 13.48 -13.86
N HIS A 64 8.75 13.89 -12.59
CA HIS A 64 9.88 14.58 -12.00
C HIS A 64 10.41 13.82 -10.79
N GLY A 65 11.69 13.93 -10.50
CA GLY A 65 12.30 13.34 -9.32
C GLY A 65 12.50 11.82 -9.40
N LEU A 66 12.53 11.21 -10.59
CA LEU A 66 12.71 9.75 -10.74
C LEU A 66 14.00 9.24 -10.07
N GLN A 67 15.03 10.08 -10.00
CA GLN A 67 16.30 9.79 -9.31
C GLN A 67 16.16 9.58 -7.80
N ASN A 68 15.04 10.01 -7.21
CA ASN A 68 14.75 9.86 -5.79
C ASN A 68 14.19 8.47 -5.43
N LEU A 69 13.77 7.70 -6.46
CA LEU A 69 13.30 6.35 -6.23
C LEU A 69 14.51 5.42 -5.99
N PRO A 70 14.57 4.67 -4.87
CA PRO A 70 15.60 3.67 -4.66
C PRO A 70 15.64 2.65 -5.80
N SER A 71 16.83 2.35 -6.32
CA SER A 71 17.03 1.38 -7.42
C SER A 71 16.66 -0.03 -7.02
N ASP A 72 16.85 -0.36 -5.75
CA ASP A 72 16.63 -1.67 -5.15
C ASP A 72 16.11 -1.56 -3.71
N GLY A 73 15.94 -2.69 -3.05
CA GLY A 73 15.40 -2.77 -1.70
C GLY A 73 13.92 -2.43 -1.59
N GLY A 74 13.32 -2.70 -0.44
CA GLY A 74 11.94 -2.35 -0.12
C GLY A 74 11.75 -0.84 0.04
N ALA A 75 10.64 -0.32 -0.46
CA ALA A 75 10.27 1.08 -0.25
C ALA A 75 8.75 1.25 -0.19
N VAL A 76 8.27 2.11 0.70
CA VAL A 76 6.87 2.52 0.73
C VAL A 76 6.72 3.78 -0.13
N LEU A 77 5.88 3.71 -1.16
CA LEU A 77 5.54 4.86 -2.00
C LEU A 77 4.25 5.48 -1.47
N ALA A 78 4.34 6.63 -0.81
CA ALA A 78 3.22 7.30 -0.19
C ALA A 78 2.69 8.42 -1.09
N ALA A 79 1.47 8.27 -1.62
CA ALA A 79 0.87 9.23 -2.55
C ALA A 79 -0.44 9.82 -2.03
N ASN A 80 -0.80 11.03 -2.46
CA ASN A 80 -2.14 11.57 -2.32
C ASN A 80 -3.14 10.78 -3.18
N HIS A 81 -4.39 10.70 -2.73
CA HIS A 81 -5.42 9.89 -3.41
C HIS A 81 -6.58 10.74 -3.88
N VAL A 82 -6.62 11.06 -5.16
CA VAL A 82 -7.65 11.89 -5.78
C VAL A 82 -8.75 11.04 -6.39
N THR A 83 -8.36 10.06 -7.23
CA THR A 83 -9.29 9.20 -7.99
C THR A 83 -8.90 7.72 -7.94
N ASN A 84 -9.74 6.85 -8.49
CA ASN A 84 -9.38 5.43 -8.65
C ASN A 84 -8.28 5.20 -9.69
N PHE A 85 -8.01 6.20 -10.53
CA PHE A 85 -7.04 6.10 -11.63
C PHE A 85 -5.62 6.44 -11.22
N ASP A 86 -5.38 6.97 -10.00
CA ASP A 86 -4.05 7.40 -9.53
C ASP A 86 -2.99 6.30 -9.64
N VAL A 87 -3.39 5.04 -9.43
CA VAL A 87 -2.50 3.87 -9.52
C VAL A 87 -1.87 3.70 -10.92
N ILE A 88 -2.54 4.21 -11.98
CA ILE A 88 -2.08 4.04 -13.36
C ILE A 88 -0.89 4.94 -13.67
N PRO A 89 -0.99 6.29 -13.56
CA PRO A 89 0.17 7.14 -13.75
C PRO A 89 1.30 6.83 -12.77
N MET A 90 1.01 6.43 -11.52
CA MET A 90 2.04 5.96 -10.58
C MET A 90 2.80 4.77 -11.14
N GLN A 91 2.11 3.71 -11.61
CA GLN A 91 2.77 2.52 -12.18
C GLN A 91 3.52 2.83 -13.48
N LEU A 92 3.04 3.78 -14.28
CA LEU A 92 3.68 4.16 -15.55
C LEU A 92 4.86 5.12 -15.36
N SER A 93 4.95 5.78 -14.20
CA SER A 93 6.00 6.78 -13.91
C SER A 93 7.33 6.18 -13.47
N ILE A 94 7.34 4.93 -12.98
CA ILE A 94 8.54 4.32 -12.42
C ILE A 94 8.86 2.96 -13.07
N PRO A 95 10.15 2.59 -13.18
CA PRO A 95 10.56 1.33 -13.81
C PRO A 95 10.32 0.10 -12.91
N ARG A 96 10.15 0.32 -11.60
CA ARG A 96 9.91 -0.75 -10.62
C ARG A 96 8.42 -1.06 -10.51
N PRO A 97 8.03 -2.34 -10.37
CA PRO A 97 6.64 -2.70 -10.14
C PRO A 97 6.17 -2.20 -8.78
N ILE A 98 5.01 -1.53 -8.74
CA ILE A 98 4.37 -1.12 -7.49
C ILE A 98 3.32 -2.17 -7.11
N PHE A 99 3.33 -2.59 -5.86
CA PHE A 99 2.31 -3.45 -5.26
C PHE A 99 1.32 -2.60 -4.48
N PHE A 100 0.02 -2.88 -4.60
CA PHE A 100 -1.03 -2.04 -3.99
C PHE A 100 -1.99 -2.86 -3.12
N MET A 101 -2.42 -2.26 -2.01
CA MET A 101 -3.56 -2.76 -1.24
C MET A 101 -4.87 -2.35 -1.92
N GLY A 102 -5.57 -3.30 -2.52
CA GLY A 102 -6.87 -3.10 -3.16
C GLY A 102 -8.04 -3.44 -2.22
N LYS A 103 -9.16 -2.71 -2.31
CA LYS A 103 -10.37 -3.08 -1.55
C LYS A 103 -10.80 -4.51 -1.91
N ALA A 104 -11.07 -5.37 -0.92
CA ALA A 104 -11.41 -6.78 -1.11
C ALA A 104 -12.59 -7.00 -2.08
N SER A 105 -13.54 -6.04 -2.18
CA SER A 105 -14.64 -6.13 -3.13
C SER A 105 -14.22 -6.11 -4.61
N LEU A 106 -13.03 -5.60 -4.94
CA LEU A 106 -12.49 -5.62 -6.30
C LEU A 106 -12.10 -7.03 -6.74
N PHE A 107 -11.82 -7.91 -5.80
CA PHE A 107 -11.40 -9.29 -6.02
C PHE A 107 -12.58 -10.29 -6.08
N LYS A 108 -13.83 -9.79 -6.14
CA LYS A 108 -15.02 -10.66 -6.24
C LYS A 108 -15.30 -11.16 -7.65
N ILE A 109 -14.75 -10.51 -8.68
CA ILE A 109 -14.95 -10.88 -10.09
C ILE A 109 -13.72 -11.70 -10.52
N PRO A 110 -13.84 -13.02 -10.79
CA PRO A 110 -12.69 -13.91 -10.97
C PRO A 110 -11.69 -13.47 -12.05
N VAL A 111 -12.16 -13.05 -13.23
CA VAL A 111 -11.29 -12.61 -14.33
C VAL A 111 -10.55 -11.31 -13.96
N PHE A 112 -11.27 -10.38 -13.34
CA PHE A 112 -10.70 -9.11 -12.89
C PHE A 112 -9.75 -9.31 -11.71
N GLU A 113 -10.11 -10.20 -10.77
CA GLU A 113 -9.26 -10.60 -9.64
C GLU A 113 -7.91 -11.14 -10.13
N ALA A 114 -7.92 -12.09 -11.06
CA ALA A 114 -6.69 -12.66 -11.60
C ALA A 114 -5.80 -11.58 -12.24
N ALA A 115 -6.39 -10.67 -13.02
CA ALA A 115 -5.66 -9.59 -13.67
C ALA A 115 -5.04 -8.60 -12.68
N ILE A 116 -5.81 -8.10 -11.68
CA ILE A 116 -5.29 -7.13 -10.71
C ILE A 116 -4.28 -7.76 -9.74
N ARG A 117 -4.46 -9.05 -9.40
CA ARG A 117 -3.50 -9.81 -8.60
C ARG A 117 -2.17 -9.96 -9.33
N ASP A 118 -2.20 -10.31 -10.60
CA ASP A 118 -0.97 -10.42 -11.41
C ASP A 118 -0.31 -9.05 -11.62
N LEU A 119 -1.10 -7.96 -11.63
CA LEU A 119 -0.60 -6.58 -11.58
C LEU A 119 -0.01 -6.17 -10.22
N GLY A 120 -0.02 -7.06 -9.22
CA GLY A 120 0.57 -6.84 -7.90
C GLY A 120 -0.39 -6.26 -6.87
N ALA A 121 -1.70 -6.22 -7.16
CA ALA A 121 -2.67 -5.85 -6.14
C ALA A 121 -3.02 -7.05 -5.25
N PHE A 122 -3.23 -6.79 -3.96
CA PHE A 122 -3.71 -7.78 -3.00
C PHE A 122 -4.86 -7.21 -2.15
N PRO A 123 -5.82 -8.06 -1.73
CA PRO A 123 -7.04 -7.61 -1.10
C PRO A 123 -6.82 -7.16 0.35
N VAL A 124 -7.48 -6.06 0.73
CA VAL A 124 -7.57 -5.59 2.11
C VAL A 124 -9.04 -5.37 2.51
N TYR A 125 -9.43 -5.85 3.69
CA TYR A 125 -10.72 -5.57 4.32
C TYR A 125 -10.62 -4.24 5.06
N ARG A 126 -11.32 -3.22 4.56
CA ARG A 126 -11.29 -1.88 5.14
C ARG A 126 -12.24 -1.79 6.32
N GLY A 127 -11.81 -1.12 7.38
CA GLY A 127 -12.60 -0.94 8.60
C GLY A 127 -12.27 -1.92 9.71
N GLU A 128 -11.50 -2.96 9.42
CA GLU A 128 -11.00 -3.96 10.36
C GLU A 128 -9.47 -3.92 10.43
N LYS A 129 -8.91 -4.50 11.51
CA LYS A 129 -7.46 -4.74 11.59
C LYS A 129 -7.15 -5.97 10.73
N ASP A 130 -6.89 -5.75 9.45
CA ASP A 130 -6.58 -6.83 8.50
C ASP A 130 -5.11 -7.27 8.64
N GLU A 131 -4.87 -8.21 9.56
CA GLU A 131 -3.53 -8.71 9.84
C GLU A 131 -2.90 -9.46 8.66
N TRP A 132 -3.71 -10.16 7.87
CA TRP A 132 -3.22 -10.81 6.66
C TRP A 132 -2.66 -9.79 5.67
N ALA A 133 -3.41 -8.73 5.40
CA ALA A 133 -2.97 -7.69 4.47
C ALA A 133 -1.70 -6.97 4.96
N LEU A 134 -1.58 -6.75 6.28
CA LEU A 134 -0.37 -6.15 6.88
C LEU A 134 0.83 -7.09 6.75
N ARG A 135 0.68 -8.40 7.07
CA ARG A 135 1.74 -9.39 6.87
C ARG A 135 2.15 -9.50 5.40
N HIS A 136 1.18 -9.48 4.47
CA HIS A 136 1.48 -9.53 3.05
C HIS A 136 2.24 -8.28 2.57
N ALA A 137 1.85 -7.10 3.05
CA ALA A 137 2.57 -5.85 2.79
C ALA A 137 4.02 -5.89 3.30
N ALA A 138 4.24 -6.41 4.50
CA ALA A 138 5.59 -6.61 5.03
C ALA A 138 6.41 -7.55 4.11
N ARG A 139 5.83 -8.67 3.67
CA ARG A 139 6.49 -9.58 2.70
C ARG A 139 6.85 -8.89 1.38
N VAL A 140 6.01 -7.97 0.88
CA VAL A 140 6.33 -7.16 -0.32
C VAL A 140 7.62 -6.38 -0.09
N LEU A 141 7.73 -5.69 1.05
CA LEU A 141 8.91 -4.89 1.39
C LEU A 141 10.15 -5.76 1.63
N GLU A 142 10.02 -6.88 2.35
CA GLU A 142 11.08 -7.86 2.61
C GLU A 142 11.63 -8.49 1.31
N ASN A 143 10.79 -8.68 0.30
CA ASN A 143 11.19 -9.13 -1.03
C ASN A 143 11.80 -7.99 -1.90
N GLY A 144 12.13 -6.86 -1.29
CA GLY A 144 12.77 -5.74 -1.97
C GLY A 144 11.86 -5.04 -2.97
N GLN A 145 10.55 -5.08 -2.79
CA GLN A 145 9.58 -4.49 -3.72
C GLN A 145 9.04 -3.15 -3.23
N VAL A 146 8.40 -2.40 -4.14
CA VAL A 146 7.77 -1.12 -3.84
C VAL A 146 6.31 -1.34 -3.47
N LEU A 147 5.92 -0.88 -2.28
CA LEU A 147 4.55 -0.90 -1.79
C LEU A 147 3.91 0.48 -1.97
N GLY A 148 2.94 0.59 -2.86
CA GLY A 148 2.15 1.82 -3.05
C GLY A 148 1.04 1.92 -2.01
N MET A 149 1.01 3.02 -1.29
CA MET A 149 0.02 3.31 -0.27
C MET A 149 -0.53 4.73 -0.42
N PHE A 150 -1.78 4.88 -0.06
CA PHE A 150 -2.44 6.16 0.07
C PHE A 150 -2.70 6.40 1.57
N PRO A 151 -1.88 7.21 2.25
CA PRO A 151 -1.97 7.39 3.71
C PRO A 151 -3.32 7.88 4.20
N GLU A 152 -4.04 8.63 3.37
CA GLU A 152 -5.40 9.09 3.66
C GLU A 152 -6.41 7.93 3.86
N GLY A 153 -6.15 6.76 3.28
CA GLY A 153 -7.02 5.59 3.32
C GLY A 153 -8.34 5.75 2.55
N THR A 154 -8.60 6.91 2.00
CA THR A 154 -9.76 7.23 1.15
C THR A 154 -9.40 8.30 0.14
N ARG A 155 -10.22 8.47 -0.90
CA ARG A 155 -10.05 9.51 -1.90
C ARG A 155 -10.45 10.87 -1.35
N SER A 156 -9.68 11.91 -1.67
CA SER A 156 -9.92 13.30 -1.26
C SER A 156 -11.18 13.90 -1.91
N LYS A 157 -11.50 13.47 -3.14
CA LYS A 157 -12.65 14.00 -3.92
C LYS A 157 -12.63 15.53 -4.04
N GLY A 158 -11.45 16.11 -4.26
CA GLY A 158 -11.27 17.56 -4.41
C GLY A 158 -11.22 18.38 -3.12
N ARG A 159 -11.17 17.73 -1.94
CA ARG A 159 -11.10 18.42 -0.63
C ARG A 159 -9.68 18.62 -0.10
N GLY A 160 -8.69 18.29 -0.90
CA GLY A 160 -7.29 18.27 -0.48
C GLY A 160 -6.95 17.10 0.44
N LEU A 161 -5.71 17.09 0.95
CA LEU A 161 -5.21 16.04 1.84
C LEU A 161 -6.04 15.97 3.13
N SER A 162 -6.44 14.77 3.50
CA SER A 162 -7.05 14.48 4.80
C SER A 162 -6.00 13.96 5.80
N VAL A 163 -6.35 13.90 7.08
CA VAL A 163 -5.49 13.36 8.14
C VAL A 163 -5.01 11.96 7.75
N ALA A 164 -3.70 11.77 7.73
CA ALA A 164 -3.10 10.51 7.34
C ALA A 164 -3.20 9.46 8.45
N LYS A 165 -3.35 8.20 8.03
CA LYS A 165 -3.25 7.03 8.90
C LYS A 165 -1.80 6.60 9.01
N THR A 166 -1.39 6.08 10.15
CA THR A 166 -0.02 5.69 10.44
C THR A 166 0.41 4.34 9.85
N GLY A 167 -0.45 3.67 9.07
CA GLY A 167 -0.18 2.33 8.54
C GLY A 167 1.08 2.26 7.66
N SER A 168 1.27 3.23 6.77
CA SER A 168 2.46 3.34 5.92
C SER A 168 3.73 3.50 6.73
N ALA A 169 3.69 4.36 7.76
CA ALA A 169 4.82 4.60 8.64
C ALA A 169 5.17 3.38 9.50
N ARG A 170 4.17 2.65 10.01
CA ARG A 170 4.40 1.40 10.77
C ARG A 170 5.12 0.37 9.90
N LEU A 171 4.64 0.13 8.69
CA LEU A 171 5.27 -0.81 7.76
C LEU A 171 6.70 -0.40 7.42
N ALA A 172 6.96 0.90 7.22
CA ALA A 172 8.30 1.39 6.93
C ALA A 172 9.25 1.25 8.14
N LEU A 173 8.77 1.52 9.37
CA LEU A 173 9.53 1.33 10.60
C LEU A 173 9.84 -0.16 10.83
N ASP A 174 8.84 -1.03 10.69
CA ASP A 174 8.99 -2.48 10.91
C ASP A 174 9.94 -3.11 9.88
N ALA A 175 9.87 -2.67 8.61
CA ALA A 175 10.75 -3.15 7.54
C ALA A 175 12.07 -2.38 7.44
N ASN A 176 12.29 -1.36 8.27
CA ASN A 176 13.45 -0.45 8.22
C ASN A 176 13.74 0.04 6.79
N CYS A 177 12.70 0.47 6.08
CA CYS A 177 12.79 0.93 4.70
C CYS A 177 12.33 2.39 4.55
N PRO A 178 12.75 3.10 3.48
CA PRO A 178 12.34 4.47 3.24
C PRO A 178 10.86 4.58 2.86
N ILE A 179 10.26 5.74 3.20
CA ILE A 179 9.02 6.20 2.57
C ILE A 179 9.40 7.23 1.51
N VAL A 180 8.94 7.02 0.29
CA VAL A 180 9.11 7.94 -0.83
C VAL A 180 7.79 8.65 -1.06
N PRO A 181 7.67 9.94 -0.73
CA PRO A 181 6.45 10.70 -1.02
C PRO A 181 6.31 10.93 -2.52
N MET A 182 5.09 10.83 -3.05
CA MET A 182 4.79 11.01 -4.46
C MET A 182 3.55 11.87 -4.62
N ALA A 183 3.71 13.08 -5.17
CA ALA A 183 2.58 13.94 -5.50
C ALA A 183 2.00 13.53 -6.86
N VAL A 184 0.67 13.37 -6.90
CA VAL A 184 -0.13 13.01 -8.08
C VAL A 184 -1.11 14.13 -8.34
N VAL A 185 -1.01 14.77 -9.50
CA VAL A 185 -1.85 15.91 -9.88
C VAL A 185 -2.47 15.69 -11.26
N GLY A 186 -3.74 16.06 -11.44
CA GLY A 186 -4.44 16.06 -12.72
C GLY A 186 -5.26 14.81 -13.04
N THR A 187 -5.24 13.78 -12.19
CA THR A 187 -6.00 12.53 -12.41
C THR A 187 -7.52 12.71 -12.26
N ASP A 188 -7.98 13.75 -11.59
CA ASP A 188 -9.40 14.12 -11.47
C ASP A 188 -9.99 14.64 -12.77
N ASN A 189 -9.15 14.99 -13.72
CA ASN A 189 -9.54 15.53 -15.03
C ASN A 189 -9.54 14.48 -16.14
N PHE A 190 -9.22 13.21 -15.85
CA PHE A 190 -9.35 12.13 -16.83
C PHE A 190 -10.74 12.15 -17.47
N PHE A 191 -10.75 12.10 -18.81
CA PHE A 191 -11.94 12.13 -19.66
C PHE A 191 -12.74 13.46 -19.69
N LYS A 192 -12.46 14.44 -18.82
CA LYS A 192 -13.16 15.73 -18.85
C LYS A 192 -12.86 16.54 -20.11
N HIS A 193 -11.67 16.36 -20.68
CA HIS A 193 -11.20 17.10 -21.86
C HIS A 193 -11.09 16.23 -23.11
N PHE A 194 -11.70 15.04 -23.10
CA PHE A 194 -11.68 14.17 -24.29
C PHE A 194 -12.25 14.89 -25.52
N PRO A 195 -11.59 14.85 -26.71
CA PRO A 195 -10.44 13.99 -27.07
C PRO A 195 -9.07 14.56 -26.74
N HIS A 196 -8.95 15.70 -26.06
CA HIS A 196 -7.67 16.27 -25.66
C HIS A 196 -7.06 15.49 -24.49
N ARG A 197 -5.73 15.40 -24.51
CA ARG A 197 -4.99 14.72 -23.44
C ARG A 197 -5.05 15.52 -22.14
N THR A 198 -5.32 14.85 -21.04
CA THR A 198 -5.21 15.43 -19.70
C THR A 198 -3.75 15.49 -19.28
N ALA A 199 -3.29 16.66 -18.83
CA ALA A 199 -1.97 16.77 -18.20
C ALA A 199 -2.01 16.10 -16.82
N VAL A 200 -1.10 15.16 -16.59
CA VAL A 200 -0.91 14.49 -15.29
C VAL A 200 0.54 14.63 -14.89
N THR A 201 0.77 15.17 -13.72
CA THR A 201 2.10 15.36 -13.16
C THR A 201 2.33 14.43 -12.01
N ILE A 202 3.46 13.73 -12.04
CA ILE A 202 3.99 12.92 -10.94
C ILE A 202 5.28 13.59 -10.46
N GLN A 203 5.30 13.94 -9.18
CA GLN A 203 6.50 14.44 -8.51
C GLN A 203 6.94 13.43 -7.46
N ILE A 204 8.11 12.82 -7.64
CA ILE A 204 8.72 11.88 -6.70
C ILE A 204 9.70 12.67 -5.82
N LEU A 205 9.47 12.67 -4.53
CA LEU A 205 10.27 13.43 -3.56
C LEU A 205 11.44 12.59 -3.04
N PRO A 206 12.44 13.23 -2.43
CA PRO A 206 13.51 12.51 -1.74
C PRO A 206 12.97 11.52 -0.71
N PRO A 207 13.60 10.33 -0.59
CA PRO A 207 13.18 9.31 0.36
C PRO A 207 13.35 9.80 1.80
N ILE A 208 12.34 9.54 2.63
CA ILE A 208 12.35 9.86 4.04
C ILE A 208 12.64 8.57 4.80
N LEU A 209 13.80 8.50 5.44
CA LEU A 209 14.19 7.37 6.28
C LEU A 209 13.58 7.51 7.68
N PRO A 210 13.12 6.41 8.29
CA PRO A 210 12.79 6.36 9.70
C PRO A 210 13.99 6.78 10.55
N LYS A 211 13.76 7.57 11.61
CA LYS A 211 14.80 7.93 12.59
C LYS A 211 14.74 6.97 13.78
N PRO A 212 15.87 6.71 14.46
CA PRO A 212 15.87 5.92 15.69
C PRO A 212 14.88 6.46 16.73
N GLY A 213 13.98 5.61 17.23
CA GLY A 213 12.98 5.99 18.23
C GLY A 213 11.83 6.87 17.70
N GLU A 214 11.74 7.09 16.39
CA GLU A 214 10.67 7.88 15.80
C GLU A 214 9.32 7.15 15.89
N THR A 215 8.28 7.88 16.28
CA THR A 215 6.93 7.33 16.32
C THR A 215 6.34 7.24 14.91
N PRO A 216 5.42 6.28 14.65
CA PRO A 216 4.74 6.21 13.36
C PRO A 216 4.00 7.51 12.98
N LEU A 217 3.51 8.25 13.97
CA LEU A 217 2.83 9.52 13.73
C LEU A 217 3.82 10.58 13.26
N ALA A 218 4.94 10.76 13.96
CA ALA A 218 5.96 11.74 13.59
C ALA A 218 6.54 11.49 12.20
N LEU A 219 6.83 10.22 11.86
CA LEU A 219 7.29 9.84 10.53
C LEU A 219 6.23 10.18 9.47
N MET A 220 4.95 9.87 9.74
CA MET A 220 3.88 10.14 8.78
C MET A 220 3.64 11.62 8.57
N ASP A 221 3.74 12.43 9.62
CA ASP A 221 3.60 13.88 9.51
C ASP A 221 4.72 14.48 8.66
N ARG A 222 5.98 14.04 8.84
CA ARG A 222 7.11 14.45 7.97
C ARG A 222 6.81 14.13 6.50
N VAL A 223 6.28 12.95 6.22
CA VAL A 223 5.93 12.53 4.86
C VAL A 223 4.81 13.40 4.28
N MET A 224 3.76 13.65 5.06
CA MET A 224 2.60 14.40 4.59
C MET A 224 2.89 15.88 4.40
N PHE A 225 3.68 16.51 5.27
CA PHE A 225 4.10 17.89 5.06
C PHE A 225 5.05 18.04 3.88
N ALA A 226 5.97 17.07 3.66
CA ALA A 226 6.80 17.06 2.47
C ALA A 226 5.93 16.94 1.21
N LEU A 227 4.95 16.03 1.21
CA LEU A 227 4.01 15.84 0.11
C LEU A 227 3.19 17.11 -0.16
N ALA A 228 2.64 17.74 0.88
CA ALA A 228 1.80 18.93 0.77
C ALA A 228 2.54 20.13 0.14
N LYS A 229 3.84 20.27 0.38
CA LYS A 229 4.66 21.35 -0.21
C LYS A 229 4.67 21.29 -1.74
N GLU A 230 4.63 20.09 -2.31
CA GLU A 230 4.67 19.85 -3.77
C GLU A 230 3.28 19.86 -4.42
N LEU A 231 2.21 19.89 -3.64
CA LEU A 231 0.86 19.95 -4.16
C LEU A 231 0.38 21.41 -4.35
N PRO A 232 -0.51 21.66 -5.34
CA PRO A 232 -1.24 22.92 -5.45
C PRO A 232 -1.93 23.30 -4.12
N ALA A 233 -2.08 24.59 -3.85
CA ALA A 233 -2.59 25.08 -2.56
C ALA A 233 -3.97 24.50 -2.19
N ASP A 234 -4.86 24.35 -3.15
CA ASP A 234 -6.19 23.77 -3.00
C ASP A 234 -6.18 22.26 -2.72
N MET A 235 -5.06 21.58 -2.99
CA MET A 235 -4.88 20.15 -2.72
C MET A 235 -4.18 19.84 -1.39
N ARG A 236 -3.67 20.83 -0.66
CA ARG A 236 -2.90 20.64 0.58
C ARG A 236 -3.76 20.24 1.79
N GLY A 237 -5.04 20.60 1.78
CA GLY A 237 -6.01 20.23 2.82
C GLY A 237 -5.53 20.56 4.23
N VAL A 238 -5.55 19.59 5.14
CA VAL A 238 -5.16 19.78 6.55
C VAL A 238 -3.64 19.99 6.75
N TYR A 239 -2.83 19.80 5.72
CA TYR A 239 -1.37 20.01 5.73
C TYR A 239 -0.95 21.32 5.01
N ALA A 240 -1.89 22.25 4.80
CA ALA A 240 -1.62 23.52 4.15
C ALA A 240 -0.63 24.39 4.92
N GLU A 241 -0.69 24.34 6.25
CA GLU A 241 0.18 25.10 7.14
C GLU A 241 1.05 24.14 7.97
N VAL A 242 2.35 24.39 7.99
CA VAL A 242 3.30 23.63 8.82
C VAL A 242 3.22 24.19 10.24
N PRO A 243 2.93 23.38 11.27
CA PRO A 243 2.93 23.85 12.66
C PRO A 243 4.28 24.43 13.06
N LYS A 244 4.27 25.49 13.89
CA LYS A 244 5.51 26.08 14.43
C LYS A 244 6.30 25.03 15.20
N GLY A 245 7.59 24.90 14.89
CA GLY A 245 8.49 23.92 15.52
C GLY A 245 8.47 22.53 14.90
N PHE A 246 7.89 22.38 13.72
CA PHE A 246 7.87 21.13 12.95
C PHE A 246 8.99 21.06 11.89
N GLU A 247 10.05 21.81 12.00
CA GLU A 247 11.20 21.81 11.06
C GLU A 247 12.12 20.59 11.24
#